data_9ef99505f24f7cffaa1b4ccf42d50079
#
_entry.id   9ef99505f24f7cffaa1b4ccf42d50079
#
_cell.length_a   1.000
_cell.length_b   1.000
_cell.length_c   1.000
_cell.angle_alpha   90.00
_cell.angle_beta   90.00
_cell.angle_gamma   90.00
#
_symmetry.space_group_name_H-M   'P 1'
#
loop_
_entity.id
_entity.type
_entity.pdbx_description
1 polymer ?
#
loop_
_entity_poly.entity_id
_entity_poly.type
_entity_poly.pdbx_seq_one_letter_code
_entity_poly.pdbx_strand_id
1 'polypeptide(L)'
;SAGGNLAALVTLRARDLGAPSPALQWLIYPATDMRGLARSRTLFGDGFLLTKHDMDWFQDSYLEGSGVDDADPRVSPLLAGDLSGLAPALVVTAGFDPLRDEGDQYAAKLQAAGVTVDHRRMGSVIHGFAQLNALGGEVARANAEMISAFRAHLARA
;
A
#
# COMPACT_ATOMS: atom_id res chain seq x y z
N SER A 1 -3.33 3.85 0.76
CA SER A 1 -4.51 3.66 -0.06
C SER A 1 -4.17 3.90 -1.53
N ALA A 2 -5.02 4.61 -2.28
CA ALA A 2 -4.77 4.93 -3.69
C ALA A 2 -3.42 5.63 -3.93
N GLY A 3 -3.02 6.57 -3.06
CA GLY A 3 -1.70 7.20 -3.12
C GLY A 3 -0.55 6.23 -2.95
N GLY A 4 -0.72 5.20 -2.11
CA GLY A 4 0.24 4.10 -1.95
C GLY A 4 0.34 3.23 -3.20
N ASN A 5 -0.78 2.96 -3.88
CA ASN A 5 -0.80 2.32 -5.19
C ASN A 5 0.01 3.12 -6.21
N LEU A 6 -0.31 4.40 -6.37
CA LEU A 6 0.39 5.28 -7.31
C LEU A 6 1.89 5.41 -7.01
N ALA A 7 2.29 5.48 -5.74
CA ALA A 7 3.70 5.53 -5.35
C ALA A 7 4.46 4.26 -5.74
N ALA A 8 3.85 3.08 -5.53
CA ALA A 8 4.42 1.81 -5.98
C ALA A 8 4.57 1.75 -7.50
N LEU A 9 3.54 2.17 -8.24
CA LEU A 9 3.56 2.21 -9.71
C LEU A 9 4.57 3.21 -10.26
N VAL A 10 4.71 4.39 -9.65
CA VAL A 10 5.72 5.38 -10.03
C VAL A 10 7.12 4.83 -9.82
N THR A 11 7.36 4.11 -8.73
CA THR A 11 8.65 3.48 -8.44
C THR A 11 8.99 2.40 -9.47
N LEU A 12 8.04 1.55 -9.83
CA LEU A 12 8.17 0.57 -10.92
C LEU A 12 8.49 1.27 -12.24
N ARG A 13 7.71 2.28 -12.59
CA ARG A 13 7.88 3.01 -13.86
C ARG A 13 9.20 3.76 -13.95
N ALA A 14 9.67 4.36 -12.86
CA ALA A 14 10.97 5.03 -12.80
C ALA A 14 12.10 4.05 -13.11
N ARG A 15 12.10 2.86 -12.46
CA ARG A 15 13.08 1.80 -12.75
C ARG A 15 13.06 1.39 -14.22
N ASP A 16 11.88 1.07 -14.75
CA ASP A 16 11.71 0.54 -16.11
C ASP A 16 12.15 1.55 -17.19
N LEU A 17 12.05 2.83 -16.88
CA LEU A 17 12.51 3.92 -17.75
C LEU A 17 13.98 4.32 -17.52
N GLY A 18 14.67 3.72 -16.55
CA GLY A 18 16.02 4.18 -16.16
C GLY A 18 16.03 5.60 -15.59
N ALA A 19 14.90 6.08 -15.06
CA ALA A 19 14.80 7.38 -14.43
C ALA A 19 15.42 7.36 -13.01
N PRO A 20 15.74 8.52 -12.41
CA PRO A 20 16.24 8.58 -11.04
C PRO A 20 15.32 7.84 -10.08
N SER A 21 15.90 6.92 -9.28
CA SER A 21 15.15 6.18 -8.28
C SER A 21 14.70 7.11 -7.14
N PRO A 22 13.46 7.01 -6.65
CA PRO A 22 13.08 7.63 -5.39
C PRO A 22 13.98 7.16 -4.24
N ALA A 23 14.25 8.02 -3.26
CA ALA A 23 15.02 7.65 -2.07
C ALA A 23 14.28 6.61 -1.21
N LEU A 24 12.94 6.64 -1.22
CA LEU A 24 12.07 5.76 -0.46
C LEU A 24 10.68 5.71 -1.11
N GLN A 25 10.08 4.52 -1.19
CA GLN A 25 8.64 4.38 -1.41
C GLN A 25 7.93 4.23 -0.05
N TRP A 26 7.15 5.23 0.34
CA TRP A 26 6.36 5.21 1.57
C TRP A 26 4.91 4.83 1.25
N LEU A 27 4.56 3.59 1.54
CA LEU A 27 3.29 2.97 1.17
C LEU A 27 2.41 2.81 2.41
N ILE A 28 1.44 3.70 2.58
CA ILE A 28 0.52 3.69 3.72
C ILE A 28 -0.76 2.97 3.30
N TYR A 29 -1.04 1.82 3.92
CA TYR A 29 -2.16 0.91 3.61
C TYR A 29 -2.47 0.85 2.10
N PRO A 30 -1.48 0.47 1.26
CA PRO A 30 -1.61 0.60 -0.19
C PRO A 30 -2.62 -0.40 -0.76
N ALA A 31 -3.38 0.04 -1.79
CA ALA A 31 -4.07 -0.88 -2.68
C ALA A 31 -3.05 -1.44 -3.68
N THR A 32 -2.85 -2.74 -3.70
CA THR A 32 -1.80 -3.37 -4.54
C THR A 32 -2.31 -4.46 -5.47
N ASP A 33 -3.57 -4.89 -5.31
CA ASP A 33 -4.24 -5.89 -6.14
C ASP A 33 -5.71 -5.52 -6.37
N MET A 34 -6.04 -5.00 -7.55
CA MET A 34 -7.39 -4.57 -7.89
C MET A 34 -8.38 -5.72 -8.06
N ARG A 35 -7.92 -6.98 -8.21
CA ARG A 35 -8.81 -8.14 -8.34
C ARG A 35 -9.65 -8.44 -7.10
N GLY A 36 -9.29 -7.89 -5.96
CA GLY A 36 -10.08 -8.02 -4.74
C GLY A 36 -10.10 -9.40 -4.10
N LEU A 37 -9.11 -10.25 -4.36
CA LEU A 37 -9.09 -11.66 -3.94
C LEU A 37 -8.56 -11.88 -2.51
N ALA A 38 -8.01 -10.86 -1.87
CA ALA A 38 -7.45 -10.97 -0.52
C ALA A 38 -8.52 -11.29 0.53
N ARG A 39 -8.22 -12.20 1.46
CA ARG A 39 -9.15 -12.59 2.54
C ARG A 39 -9.57 -11.41 3.41
N SER A 40 -8.68 -10.46 3.65
CA SER A 40 -8.99 -9.24 4.41
C SER A 40 -10.13 -8.43 3.79
N ARG A 41 -10.31 -8.44 2.47
CA ARG A 41 -11.43 -7.79 1.79
C ARG A 41 -12.79 -8.36 2.21
N THR A 42 -12.86 -9.66 2.47
CA THR A 42 -14.07 -10.31 2.99
C THR A 42 -14.23 -10.08 4.50
N LEU A 43 -13.13 -10.15 5.26
CA LEU A 43 -13.19 -10.04 6.72
C LEU A 43 -13.51 -8.62 7.20
N PHE A 44 -13.03 -7.60 6.52
CA PHE A 44 -13.11 -6.20 6.95
C PHE A 44 -13.80 -5.30 5.92
N GLY A 45 -14.44 -5.87 4.91
CA GLY A 45 -15.13 -5.13 3.86
C GLY A 45 -16.48 -4.53 4.28
N ASP A 46 -16.87 -4.68 5.55
CA ASP A 46 -18.05 -4.05 6.14
C ASP A 46 -17.76 -3.69 7.61
N GLY A 47 -18.28 -2.54 8.06
CA GLY A 47 -18.17 -2.08 9.45
C GLY A 47 -16.82 -1.48 9.88
N PHE A 48 -15.79 -1.40 8.99
CA PHE A 48 -14.44 -0.92 9.29
C PHE A 48 -14.02 0.32 8.48
N LEU A 49 -14.94 1.23 8.22
CA LEU A 49 -14.80 2.48 7.48
C LEU A 49 -14.74 2.27 5.96
N LEU A 50 -13.66 1.69 5.43
CA LEU A 50 -13.56 1.37 4.01
C LEU A 50 -14.35 0.10 3.72
N THR A 51 -15.41 0.22 2.93
CA THR A 51 -16.28 -0.92 2.62
C THR A 51 -15.92 -1.57 1.27
N LYS A 52 -16.39 -2.81 1.09
CA LYS A 52 -16.29 -3.48 -0.22
C LYS A 52 -17.00 -2.66 -1.32
N HIS A 53 -18.17 -2.11 -1.01
CA HIS A 53 -18.93 -1.27 -1.94
C HIS A 53 -18.13 -0.03 -2.37
N ASP A 54 -17.46 0.65 -1.42
CA ASP A 54 -16.63 1.82 -1.74
C ASP A 54 -15.45 1.41 -2.63
N MET A 55 -14.80 0.29 -2.32
CA MET A 55 -13.66 -0.20 -3.12
C MET A 55 -14.07 -0.57 -4.54
N ASP A 56 -15.20 -1.26 -4.70
CA ASP A 56 -15.74 -1.61 -6.02
C ASP A 56 -16.03 -0.32 -6.82
N TRP A 57 -16.72 0.65 -6.20
CA TRP A 57 -17.02 1.93 -6.86
C TRP A 57 -15.77 2.74 -7.24
N PHE A 58 -14.77 2.80 -6.37
CA PHE A 58 -13.51 3.47 -6.67
C PHE A 58 -12.77 2.78 -7.83
N GLN A 59 -12.74 1.46 -7.84
CA GLN A 59 -12.09 0.67 -8.88
C GLN A 59 -12.79 0.86 -10.22
N ASP A 60 -14.12 0.74 -10.25
CA ASP A 60 -14.91 0.95 -11.45
C ASP A 60 -14.70 2.34 -12.02
N SER A 61 -14.76 3.38 -11.16
CA SER A 61 -14.53 4.78 -11.57
C SER A 61 -13.09 5.02 -12.07
N TYR A 62 -12.11 4.34 -11.50
CA TYR A 62 -10.69 4.48 -11.89
C TYR A 62 -10.39 3.80 -13.23
N LEU A 63 -11.02 2.66 -13.50
CA LEU A 63 -10.78 1.85 -14.70
C LEU A 63 -11.78 2.15 -15.83
N GLU A 64 -12.85 2.90 -15.57
CA GLU A 64 -13.89 3.22 -16.57
C GLU A 64 -13.28 3.78 -17.85
N GLY A 65 -13.62 3.19 -18.98
CA GLY A 65 -13.16 3.62 -20.31
C GLY A 65 -11.67 3.44 -20.58
N SER A 66 -10.87 2.94 -19.60
CA SER A 66 -9.42 2.75 -19.78
C SER A 66 -9.04 1.57 -20.65
N GLY A 67 -9.89 0.53 -20.73
CA GLY A 67 -9.58 -0.76 -21.34
C GLY A 67 -8.49 -1.55 -20.61
N VAL A 68 -8.13 -1.16 -19.38
CA VAL A 68 -7.13 -1.82 -18.54
C VAL A 68 -7.80 -2.84 -17.65
N ASP A 69 -7.28 -4.08 -17.65
CA ASP A 69 -7.75 -5.18 -16.80
C ASP A 69 -7.27 -4.96 -15.33
N ASP A 70 -8.08 -5.39 -14.37
CA ASP A 70 -7.75 -5.29 -12.94
C ASP A 70 -6.52 -6.10 -12.53
N ALA A 71 -6.16 -7.14 -13.30
CA ALA A 71 -4.94 -7.91 -13.16
C ALA A 71 -3.71 -7.28 -13.81
N ASP A 72 -3.86 -6.16 -14.52
CA ASP A 72 -2.73 -5.50 -15.18
C ASP A 72 -1.75 -4.92 -14.14
N PRO A 73 -0.44 -5.23 -14.22
CA PRO A 73 0.55 -4.68 -13.31
C PRO A 73 0.61 -3.14 -13.25
N ARG A 74 0.07 -2.45 -14.26
CA ARG A 74 -0.03 -0.99 -14.28
C ARG A 74 -1.08 -0.41 -13.33
N VAL A 75 -1.91 -1.26 -12.74
CA VAL A 75 -2.90 -0.89 -11.71
C VAL A 75 -2.79 -1.79 -10.48
N SER A 76 -2.29 -3.00 -10.64
CA SER A 76 -2.07 -4.01 -9.59
C SER A 76 -0.58 -4.32 -9.42
N PRO A 77 0.20 -3.46 -8.73
CA PRO A 77 1.66 -3.63 -8.61
C PRO A 77 2.07 -4.95 -7.93
N LEU A 78 1.21 -5.56 -7.12
CA LEU A 78 1.43 -6.90 -6.58
C LEU A 78 1.63 -7.95 -7.67
N LEU A 79 1.06 -7.76 -8.86
CA LEU A 79 1.11 -8.70 -9.98
C LEU A 79 2.29 -8.46 -10.93
N ALA A 80 3.10 -7.41 -10.71
CA ALA A 80 4.29 -7.16 -11.51
C ALA A 80 5.24 -8.38 -11.48
N GLY A 81 5.77 -8.78 -12.63
CA GLY A 81 6.59 -9.98 -12.76
C GLY A 81 7.93 -9.89 -12.03
N ASP A 82 8.51 -8.68 -11.99
CA ASP A 82 9.80 -8.41 -11.35
C ASP A 82 9.72 -7.13 -10.53
N LEU A 83 10.14 -7.22 -9.25
CA LEU A 83 10.24 -6.10 -8.32
C LEU A 83 11.69 -5.79 -7.92
N SER A 84 12.67 -6.43 -8.56
CA SER A 84 14.07 -6.18 -8.25
C SER A 84 14.51 -4.76 -8.62
N GLY A 85 15.50 -4.23 -7.91
CA GLY A 85 16.07 -2.91 -8.19
C GLY A 85 15.16 -1.72 -7.87
N LEU A 86 14.02 -1.94 -7.20
CA LEU A 86 13.15 -0.85 -6.76
C LEU A 86 13.74 -0.12 -5.54
N ALA A 87 13.30 1.11 -5.34
CA ALA A 87 13.65 1.91 -4.17
C ALA A 87 13.32 1.18 -2.86
N PRO A 88 14.08 1.42 -1.77
CA PRO A 88 13.71 0.93 -0.44
C PRO A 88 12.25 1.28 -0.09
N ALA A 89 11.58 0.42 0.66
CA ALA A 89 10.17 0.58 0.99
C ALA A 89 9.92 0.65 2.49
N LEU A 90 9.10 1.61 2.92
CA LEU A 90 8.39 1.59 4.19
C LEU A 90 6.93 1.27 3.90
N VAL A 91 6.51 0.04 4.18
CA VAL A 91 5.15 -0.43 3.97
C VAL A 91 4.42 -0.47 5.31
N VAL A 92 3.31 0.25 5.41
CA VAL A 92 2.51 0.31 6.63
C VAL A 92 1.12 -0.26 6.33
N THR A 93 0.69 -1.28 7.08
CA THR A 93 -0.65 -1.88 6.96
C THR A 93 -1.43 -1.74 8.26
N ALA A 94 -2.76 -1.69 8.19
CA ALA A 94 -3.64 -1.63 9.33
C ALA A 94 -4.23 -3.01 9.64
N GLY A 95 -4.45 -3.33 10.92
CA GLY A 95 -4.90 -4.66 11.35
C GLY A 95 -6.31 -5.00 10.89
N PHE A 96 -7.21 -4.01 10.93
CA PHE A 96 -8.62 -4.14 10.56
C PHE A 96 -8.90 -3.39 9.25
N ASP A 97 -8.22 -3.79 8.18
CA ASP A 97 -8.24 -3.11 6.89
C ASP A 97 -8.52 -4.14 5.77
N PRO A 98 -9.49 -3.89 4.89
CA PRO A 98 -9.71 -4.76 3.74
C PRO A 98 -8.49 -4.87 2.81
N LEU A 99 -7.60 -3.87 2.77
CA LEU A 99 -6.38 -3.87 1.95
C LEU A 99 -5.16 -4.49 2.67
N ARG A 100 -5.32 -4.97 3.92
CA ARG A 100 -4.22 -5.49 4.74
C ARG A 100 -3.42 -6.56 4.04
N ASP A 101 -4.09 -7.63 3.62
CA ASP A 101 -3.41 -8.84 3.15
C ASP A 101 -2.67 -8.60 1.83
N GLU A 102 -3.21 -7.78 0.93
CA GLU A 102 -2.54 -7.42 -0.33
C GLU A 102 -1.33 -6.50 -0.09
N GLY A 103 -1.41 -5.59 0.88
CA GLY A 103 -0.28 -4.76 1.30
C GLY A 103 0.84 -5.59 1.95
N ASP A 104 0.49 -6.56 2.81
CA ASP A 104 1.45 -7.49 3.43
C ASP A 104 2.12 -8.37 2.36
N GLN A 105 1.35 -8.88 1.38
CA GLN A 105 1.87 -9.68 0.27
C GLN A 105 2.82 -8.88 -0.61
N TYR A 106 2.51 -7.60 -0.87
CA TYR A 106 3.38 -6.73 -1.64
C TYR A 106 4.71 -6.49 -0.92
N ALA A 107 4.67 -6.22 0.39
CA ALA A 107 5.88 -6.10 1.21
C ALA A 107 6.74 -7.37 1.15
N ALA A 108 6.13 -8.54 1.30
CA ALA A 108 6.83 -9.82 1.21
C ALA A 108 7.43 -10.06 -0.19
N LYS A 109 6.72 -9.69 -1.24
CA LYS A 109 7.20 -9.82 -2.62
C LYS A 109 8.36 -8.89 -2.92
N LEU A 110 8.35 -7.65 -2.42
CA LEU A 110 9.48 -6.74 -2.48
C LEU A 110 10.72 -7.32 -1.80
N GLN A 111 10.56 -7.86 -0.58
CA GLN A 111 11.65 -8.51 0.15
C GLN A 111 12.22 -9.72 -0.61
N ALA A 112 11.37 -10.56 -1.17
CA ALA A 112 11.78 -11.71 -1.96
C ALA A 112 12.55 -11.30 -3.23
N ALA A 113 12.28 -10.11 -3.78
CA ALA A 113 12.99 -9.52 -4.90
C ALA A 113 14.29 -8.79 -4.51
N GLY A 114 14.70 -8.85 -3.24
CA GLY A 114 15.93 -8.22 -2.74
C GLY A 114 15.82 -6.74 -2.42
N VAL A 115 14.61 -6.17 -2.41
CA VAL A 115 14.38 -4.78 -2.00
C VAL A 115 14.46 -4.66 -0.47
N THR A 116 15.11 -3.61 0.02
CA THR A 116 15.11 -3.29 1.46
C THR A 116 13.71 -2.83 1.90
N VAL A 117 13.05 -3.58 2.79
CA VAL A 117 11.69 -3.29 3.24
C VAL A 117 11.61 -3.18 4.76
N ASP A 118 11.06 -2.08 5.26
CA ASP A 118 10.55 -1.93 6.62
C ASP A 118 9.03 -2.11 6.56
N HIS A 119 8.52 -3.26 6.97
CA HIS A 119 7.08 -3.55 6.98
C HIS A 119 6.54 -3.44 8.41
N ARG A 120 5.56 -2.55 8.60
CA ARG A 120 4.91 -2.29 9.89
C ARG A 120 3.42 -2.52 9.80
N ARG A 121 2.95 -3.53 10.54
CA ARG A 121 1.52 -3.78 10.70
C ARG A 121 1.03 -3.11 11.98
N MET A 122 0.19 -2.09 11.84
CA MET A 122 -0.49 -1.39 12.94
C MET A 122 -1.74 -2.19 13.35
N GLY A 123 -1.56 -3.17 14.25
CA GLY A 123 -2.53 -4.24 14.52
C GLY A 123 -3.88 -3.79 15.08
N SER A 124 -3.95 -2.62 15.73
CA SER A 124 -5.11 -2.14 16.47
C SER A 124 -5.91 -1.04 15.76
N VAL A 125 -5.60 -0.72 14.50
CA VAL A 125 -6.25 0.38 13.78
C VAL A 125 -6.91 -0.10 12.48
N ILE A 126 -7.79 0.75 11.95
CA ILE A 126 -8.55 0.54 10.72
C ILE A 126 -7.89 1.24 9.53
N HIS A 127 -8.40 0.98 8.31
CA HIS A 127 -8.04 1.77 7.13
C HIS A 127 -8.27 3.28 7.39
N GLY A 128 -7.43 4.13 6.83
CA GLY A 128 -7.56 5.58 6.99
C GLY A 128 -7.02 6.14 8.33
N PHE A 129 -6.45 5.31 9.21
CA PHE A 129 -5.98 5.76 10.54
C PHE A 129 -5.02 6.95 10.47
N ALA A 130 -4.25 7.09 9.40
CA ALA A 130 -3.32 8.20 9.22
C ALA A 130 -4.00 9.58 9.22
N GLN A 131 -5.28 9.63 8.83
CA GLN A 131 -6.10 10.85 8.81
C GLN A 131 -6.90 11.05 10.11
N LEU A 132 -6.96 10.03 10.96
CA LEU A 132 -7.80 10.01 12.16
C LEU A 132 -7.04 10.35 13.45
N ASN A 133 -5.90 11.02 13.37
CA ASN A 133 -5.01 11.29 14.51
C ASN A 133 -5.72 11.98 15.69
N ALA A 134 -6.73 12.79 15.41
CA ALA A 134 -7.53 13.49 16.44
C ALA A 134 -8.29 12.55 17.40
N LEU A 135 -8.47 11.26 17.01
CA LEU A 135 -9.09 10.26 17.88
C LEU A 135 -8.19 9.86 19.07
N GLY A 136 -6.89 10.16 19.02
CA GLY A 136 -5.95 9.80 20.08
C GLY A 136 -5.70 8.29 20.23
N GLY A 137 -5.26 7.86 21.41
CA GLY A 137 -5.10 6.43 21.75
C GLY A 137 -4.19 5.65 20.77
N GLU A 138 -4.66 4.49 20.33
CA GLU A 138 -3.94 3.62 19.40
C GLU A 138 -3.69 4.27 18.04
N VAL A 139 -4.62 5.10 17.57
CA VAL A 139 -4.47 5.83 16.31
C VAL A 139 -3.30 6.82 16.38
N ALA A 140 -3.20 7.58 17.46
CA ALA A 140 -2.08 8.51 17.66
C ALA A 140 -0.75 7.77 17.80
N ARG A 141 -0.72 6.62 18.49
CA ARG A 141 0.47 5.77 18.60
C ARG A 141 0.92 5.24 17.24
N ALA A 142 0.02 4.68 16.46
CA ALA A 142 0.30 4.17 15.13
C ALA A 142 0.86 5.27 14.21
N ASN A 143 0.27 6.47 14.24
CA ASN A 143 0.76 7.62 13.49
C ASN A 143 2.16 8.06 13.94
N ALA A 144 2.41 8.12 15.24
CA ALA A 144 3.73 8.49 15.78
C ALA A 144 4.81 7.47 15.37
N GLU A 145 4.48 6.18 15.44
CA GLU A 145 5.39 5.10 15.01
C GLU A 145 5.68 5.19 13.51
N MET A 146 4.67 5.34 12.67
CA MET A 146 4.80 5.47 11.22
C MET A 146 5.68 6.67 10.84
N ILE A 147 5.44 7.83 11.45
CA ILE A 147 6.21 9.07 11.19
C ILE A 147 7.65 8.92 11.69
N SER A 148 7.86 8.28 12.85
CA SER A 148 9.21 8.01 13.39
C SER A 148 10.01 7.12 12.44
N ALA A 149 9.38 6.05 11.92
CA ALA A 149 10.01 5.19 10.93
C ALA A 149 10.39 5.94 9.66
N PHE A 150 9.47 6.73 9.12
CA PHE A 150 9.72 7.55 7.94
C PHE A 150 10.91 8.51 8.13
N ARG A 151 10.96 9.22 9.26
CA ARG A 151 12.10 10.10 9.59
C ARG A 151 13.42 9.34 9.67
N ALA A 152 13.42 8.13 10.26
CA ALA A 152 14.60 7.31 10.36
C ALA A 152 15.13 6.84 8.99
N HIS A 153 14.23 6.59 8.03
CA HIS A 153 14.61 6.27 6.65
C HIS A 153 15.21 7.48 5.94
N LEU A 154 14.58 8.66 6.04
CA LEU A 154 15.11 9.88 5.40
C LEU A 154 16.48 10.31 5.94
N ALA A 155 16.78 10.03 7.21
CA ALA A 155 18.07 10.35 7.80
C ALA A 155 19.22 9.45 7.29
N ARG A 156 18.91 8.37 6.57
CA ARG A 156 19.87 7.41 6.00
C ARG A 156 20.00 7.50 4.48
N ALA A 157 19.10 8.22 3.83
CA ALA A 157 19.10 8.47 2.38
C ALA A 157 20.00 9.65 2.01
#